data_8abbd2ae717cc27b83839ea2c31fcf52
#
_entry.id   8abbd2ae717cc27b83839ea2c31fcf52
#
_cell.length_a   1.000
_cell.length_b   1.000
_cell.length_c   1.000
_cell.angle_alpha   90.00
_cell.angle_beta   90.00
_cell.angle_gamma   90.00
#
_symmetry.space_group_name_H-M   'P 1'
#
loop_
_entity.id
_entity.type
_entity.pdbx_description
1 polymer ?
#
loop_
_entity_poly.entity_id
_entity_poly.type
_entity_poly.pdbx_seq_one_letter_code
_entity_poly.pdbx_strand_id
1 'polypeptide(L)'
;MKTLKSMLGGLILLLVCATAANAAVKPATMRLTKEDVVNIYIDAISHGDMKGLDNVLDDSLHYDVQRGSNVRTLHKDDLMDYLKTNPADPSVTATTTIVEDGDRHTRVRVVFHYASYTRTDLLTLDDYGGWMITKVESSFS
;
A
#
# COMPACT_ATOMS: atom_id res chain seq x y z
N MET A 1 -21.71 -44.85 33.34
CA MET A 1 -20.44 -45.11 32.66
C MET A 1 -20.47 -44.74 31.22
N LYS A 2 -21.47 -45.18 30.49
CA LYS A 2 -21.59 -44.88 29.08
C LYS A 2 -21.82 -43.42 28.75
N THR A 3 -22.54 -42.73 29.62
CA THR A 3 -22.84 -41.32 29.47
C THR A 3 -21.64 -40.42 29.66
N LEU A 4 -20.66 -40.84 30.40
CA LEU A 4 -19.45 -40.07 30.62
C LEU A 4 -18.61 -39.92 29.36
N LYS A 5 -18.61 -40.95 28.56
CA LYS A 5 -17.85 -40.96 27.29
C LYS A 5 -18.39 -40.00 26.28
N SER A 6 -19.70 -39.88 26.21
CA SER A 6 -20.33 -38.96 25.26
C SER A 6 -20.16 -37.50 25.63
N MET A 7 -20.10 -37.23 26.94
CA MET A 7 -19.84 -35.87 27.41
C MET A 7 -18.43 -35.38 27.08
N LEU A 8 -17.47 -36.27 27.15
CA LEU A 8 -16.10 -35.91 26.84
C LEU A 8 -15.92 -35.51 25.37
N GLY A 9 -16.60 -36.23 24.48
CA GLY A 9 -16.55 -35.93 23.09
C GLY A 9 -17.12 -34.55 22.72
N GLY A 10 -18.21 -34.18 23.38
CA GLY A 10 -18.80 -32.87 23.16
C GLY A 10 -17.93 -31.70 23.61
N LEU A 11 -17.24 -31.89 24.70
CA LEU A 11 -16.35 -30.86 25.22
C LEU A 11 -15.15 -30.60 24.31
N ILE A 12 -14.61 -31.66 23.76
CA ILE A 12 -13.47 -31.55 22.82
C ILE A 12 -13.87 -30.76 21.59
N LEU A 13 -15.07 -30.99 21.10
CA LEU A 13 -15.55 -30.31 19.92
C LEU A 13 -15.68 -28.79 20.14
N LEU A 14 -16.13 -28.38 21.31
CA LEU A 14 -16.24 -26.98 21.67
C LEU A 14 -14.88 -26.28 21.74
N LEU A 15 -13.87 -26.99 22.20
CA LEU A 15 -12.54 -26.44 22.27
C LEU A 15 -11.96 -26.15 20.87
N VAL A 16 -12.22 -27.03 19.92
CA VAL A 16 -11.76 -26.85 18.54
C VAL A 16 -12.41 -25.64 17.90
N CYS A 17 -13.67 -25.42 18.17
CA CYS A 17 -14.35 -24.26 17.63
C CYS A 17 -13.81 -22.95 18.20
N ALA A 18 -13.47 -22.94 19.48
CA ALA A 18 -12.89 -21.76 20.12
C ALA A 18 -11.52 -21.38 19.52
N THR A 19 -10.71 -22.39 19.25
CA THR A 19 -9.40 -22.13 18.64
C THR A 19 -9.50 -21.62 17.20
N ALA A 20 -10.45 -22.12 16.46
CA ALA A 20 -10.69 -21.62 15.12
C ALA A 20 -11.14 -20.15 15.11
N ALA A 21 -12.00 -19.78 16.04
CA ALA A 21 -12.43 -18.39 16.18
C ALA A 21 -11.27 -17.46 16.55
N ASN A 22 -10.38 -17.90 17.39
CA ASN A 22 -9.20 -17.11 17.77
C ASN A 22 -8.23 -16.93 16.60
N ALA A 23 -8.08 -17.93 15.75
CA ALA A 23 -7.25 -17.83 14.58
C ALA A 23 -7.78 -16.77 13.60
N ALA A 24 -9.08 -16.59 13.53
CA ALA A 24 -9.71 -15.60 12.63
C ALA A 24 -9.39 -14.15 13.02
N VAL A 25 -8.95 -13.89 14.25
CA VAL A 25 -8.58 -12.54 14.71
C VAL A 25 -7.21 -12.13 14.19
N LYS A 26 -6.37 -13.07 13.78
CA LYS A 26 -4.99 -12.81 13.35
C LYS A 26 -4.83 -11.98 12.07
N PRO A 27 -5.76 -11.96 11.09
CA PRO A 27 -5.59 -11.15 9.88
C PRO A 27 -5.32 -9.68 10.15
N ALA A 28 -5.82 -9.13 11.27
CA ALA A 28 -5.59 -7.74 11.64
C ALA A 28 -4.11 -7.39 11.89
N THR A 29 -3.25 -8.39 12.09
CA THR A 29 -1.82 -8.19 12.33
C THR A 29 -0.96 -8.47 11.11
N MET A 30 -1.55 -8.80 9.98
CA MET A 30 -0.81 -9.04 8.74
C MET A 30 -0.18 -7.75 8.25
N ARG A 31 1.12 -7.82 8.00
CA ARG A 31 1.88 -6.71 7.42
C ARG A 31 1.53 -6.60 5.95
N LEU A 32 1.45 -5.38 5.47
CA LEU A 32 1.30 -5.11 4.04
C LEU A 32 2.56 -5.54 3.29
N THR A 33 2.38 -6.17 2.15
CA THR A 33 3.47 -6.49 1.24
C THR A 33 3.90 -5.26 0.45
N LYS A 34 5.03 -5.35 -0.26
CA LYS A 34 5.45 -4.30 -1.19
C LYS A 34 4.37 -4.02 -2.23
N GLU A 35 3.78 -5.08 -2.77
CA GLU A 35 2.71 -5.00 -3.77
C GLU A 35 1.48 -4.29 -3.21
N ASP A 36 1.10 -4.58 -1.98
CA ASP A 36 -0.03 -3.91 -1.33
C ASP A 36 0.21 -2.41 -1.22
N VAL A 37 1.40 -2.01 -0.80
CA VAL A 37 1.79 -0.61 -0.65
C VAL A 37 1.76 0.11 -2.01
N VAL A 38 2.32 -0.51 -3.03
CA VAL A 38 2.32 0.05 -4.40
C VAL A 38 0.89 0.18 -4.92
N ASN A 39 0.04 -0.81 -4.72
CA ASN A 39 -1.36 -0.78 -5.16
C ASN A 39 -2.16 0.32 -4.46
N ILE A 40 -1.96 0.51 -3.16
CA ILE A 40 -2.58 1.63 -2.41
C ILE A 40 -2.18 2.97 -3.04
N TYR A 41 -0.92 3.14 -3.39
CA TYR A 41 -0.45 4.35 -4.05
C TYR A 41 -1.07 4.52 -5.43
N ILE A 42 -1.11 3.47 -6.25
CA ILE A 42 -1.70 3.51 -7.59
C ILE A 42 -3.19 3.87 -7.50
N ASP A 43 -3.93 3.27 -6.60
CA ASP A 43 -5.36 3.55 -6.43
C ASP A 43 -5.61 5.01 -6.02
N ALA A 44 -4.76 5.56 -5.16
CA ALA A 44 -4.86 6.97 -4.78
C ALA A 44 -4.62 7.91 -5.96
N ILE A 45 -3.60 7.64 -6.76
CA ILE A 45 -3.24 8.49 -7.91
C ILE A 45 -4.24 8.35 -9.06
N SER A 46 -4.63 7.13 -9.40
CA SER A 46 -5.44 6.86 -10.60
C SER A 46 -6.94 6.90 -10.33
N HIS A 47 -7.39 6.52 -9.15
CA HIS A 47 -8.82 6.44 -8.84
C HIS A 47 -9.26 7.41 -7.74
N GLY A 48 -8.32 8.11 -7.11
CA GLY A 48 -8.63 8.99 -5.99
C GLY A 48 -9.02 8.26 -4.72
N ASP A 49 -8.74 6.97 -4.64
CA ASP A 49 -8.99 6.18 -3.45
C ASP A 49 -7.86 6.42 -2.43
N MET A 50 -8.15 7.25 -1.46
CA MET A 50 -7.19 7.67 -0.42
C MET A 50 -7.08 6.66 0.73
N LYS A 51 -7.85 5.59 0.71
CA LYS A 51 -7.90 4.61 1.78
C LYS A 51 -6.54 3.94 1.98
N GLY A 52 -6.00 4.07 3.18
CA GLY A 52 -4.73 3.46 3.56
C GLY A 52 -3.48 4.23 3.10
N LEU A 53 -3.61 5.25 2.26
CA LEU A 53 -2.46 5.99 1.75
C LEU A 53 -1.67 6.65 2.88
N ASP A 54 -2.34 7.26 3.83
CA ASP A 54 -1.69 7.91 4.98
C ASP A 54 -0.81 6.95 5.77
N ASN A 55 -1.21 5.69 5.86
CA ASN A 55 -0.49 4.67 6.61
C ASN A 55 0.74 4.12 5.88
N VAL A 56 0.81 4.25 4.57
CA VAL A 56 1.93 3.72 3.77
C VAL A 56 2.91 4.79 3.31
N LEU A 57 2.59 6.06 3.51
CA LEU A 57 3.52 7.17 3.29
C LEU A 57 4.29 7.45 4.57
N ASP A 58 5.63 7.45 4.48
CA ASP A 58 6.47 7.83 5.60
C ASP A 58 6.27 9.29 5.98
N ASP A 59 6.34 9.61 7.28
CA ASP A 59 6.17 10.99 7.75
C ASP A 59 7.25 11.94 7.21
N SER A 60 8.42 11.41 6.91
CA SER A 60 9.52 12.14 6.29
C SER A 60 9.55 12.04 4.75
N LEU A 61 8.44 11.69 4.13
CA LEU A 61 8.34 11.55 2.67
C LEU A 61 8.89 12.75 1.92
N HIS A 62 9.72 12.49 0.91
CA HIS A 62 10.12 13.43 -0.11
C HIS A 62 9.43 13.07 -1.43
N TYR A 63 8.59 13.96 -1.89
CA TYR A 63 7.88 13.82 -3.16
C TYR A 63 8.38 14.88 -4.12
N ASP A 64 9.28 14.48 -5.02
CA ASP A 64 9.91 15.38 -5.99
C ASP A 64 9.15 15.33 -7.31
N VAL A 65 8.63 16.47 -7.73
CA VAL A 65 7.95 16.63 -9.01
C VAL A 65 8.85 17.38 -9.96
N GLN A 66 9.27 16.72 -11.03
CA GLN A 66 10.09 17.32 -12.07
C GLN A 66 9.24 17.76 -13.25
N ARG A 67 9.33 19.04 -13.59
CA ARG A 67 8.74 19.61 -14.81
C ARG A 67 9.81 20.40 -15.57
N GLY A 68 10.31 19.83 -16.66
CA GLY A 68 11.45 20.37 -17.36
C GLY A 68 12.69 20.39 -16.48
N SER A 69 13.32 21.55 -16.32
CA SER A 69 14.47 21.74 -15.44
C SER A 69 14.12 22.09 -14.00
N ASN A 70 12.83 22.26 -13.70
CA ASN A 70 12.36 22.64 -12.36
C ASN A 70 11.97 21.40 -11.56
N VAL A 71 12.43 21.35 -10.31
CA VAL A 71 12.02 20.32 -9.35
C VAL A 71 11.35 21.01 -8.18
N ARG A 72 10.15 20.53 -7.82
CA ARG A 72 9.43 20.96 -6.64
C ARG A 72 9.29 19.79 -5.69
N THR A 73 9.68 19.98 -4.44
CA THR A 73 9.52 18.95 -3.40
C THR A 73 8.26 19.23 -2.58
N LEU A 74 7.43 18.21 -2.45
CA LEU A 74 6.28 18.18 -1.56
C LEU A 74 6.57 17.25 -0.40
N HIS A 75 6.04 17.58 0.76
CA HIS A 75 6.03 16.69 1.92
C HIS A 75 4.73 15.88 1.95
N LYS A 76 4.64 14.94 2.88
CA LYS A 76 3.47 14.05 3.01
C LYS A 76 2.15 14.81 3.06
N ASP A 77 2.06 15.82 3.91
CA ASP A 77 0.83 16.59 4.09
C ASP A 77 0.44 17.35 2.82
N ASP A 78 1.41 17.93 2.14
CA ASP A 78 1.20 18.62 0.86
C ASP A 78 0.65 17.67 -0.21
N LEU A 79 1.21 16.47 -0.27
CA LEU A 79 0.75 15.45 -1.22
C LEU A 79 -0.67 15.00 -0.90
N MET A 80 -0.97 14.76 0.38
CA MET A 80 -2.30 14.37 0.82
C MET A 80 -3.34 15.44 0.48
N ASP A 81 -3.03 16.70 0.73
CA ASP A 81 -3.92 17.82 0.40
C ASP A 81 -4.11 17.97 -1.11
N TYR A 82 -3.03 17.83 -1.87
CA TYR A 82 -3.09 17.88 -3.32
C TYR A 82 -4.04 16.80 -3.88
N LEU A 83 -3.90 15.57 -3.42
CA LEU A 83 -4.73 14.46 -3.89
C LEU A 83 -6.20 14.61 -3.49
N LYS A 84 -6.49 15.18 -2.33
CA LYS A 84 -7.86 15.44 -1.90
C LYS A 84 -8.55 16.52 -2.73
N THR A 85 -7.81 17.50 -3.22
CA THR A 85 -8.37 18.65 -3.94
C THR A 85 -8.38 18.49 -5.45
N ASN A 86 -7.60 17.55 -5.99
CA ASN A 86 -7.52 17.31 -7.42
C ASN A 86 -8.21 15.99 -7.76
N PRO A 87 -9.30 16.04 -8.54
CA PRO A 87 -10.01 14.81 -8.90
C PRO A 87 -9.14 13.91 -9.77
N ALA A 88 -9.24 12.61 -9.53
CA ALA A 88 -8.57 11.62 -10.34
C ALA A 88 -9.26 11.45 -11.70
N ASP A 89 -8.48 11.06 -12.70
CA ASP A 89 -9.00 10.69 -14.01
C ASP A 89 -9.23 9.18 -14.04
N PRO A 90 -10.48 8.70 -14.09
CA PRO A 90 -10.78 7.28 -14.04
C PRO A 90 -10.33 6.50 -15.28
N SER A 91 -9.94 7.18 -16.35
CA SER A 91 -9.45 6.53 -17.58
C SER A 91 -7.96 6.18 -17.52
N VAL A 92 -7.26 6.60 -16.46
CA VAL A 92 -5.84 6.34 -16.28
C VAL A 92 -5.57 4.86 -16.08
N THR A 93 -4.56 4.35 -16.77
CA THR A 93 -4.01 3.01 -16.55
C THR A 93 -2.61 3.10 -15.98
N ALA A 94 -2.21 2.11 -15.18
CA ALA A 94 -0.90 2.08 -14.57
C ALA A 94 -0.17 0.78 -14.89
N THR A 95 1.13 0.87 -15.13
CA THR A 95 2.03 -0.28 -15.26
C THR A 95 3.16 -0.15 -14.27
N THR A 96 3.61 -1.28 -13.70
CA THR A 96 4.65 -1.31 -12.68
C THR A 96 5.84 -2.14 -13.15
N THR A 97 7.04 -1.69 -12.77
CA THR A 97 8.29 -2.42 -12.99
C THR A 97 9.15 -2.32 -11.75
N ILE A 98 9.60 -3.44 -11.21
CA ILE A 98 10.56 -3.45 -10.11
C ILE A 98 11.93 -3.10 -10.69
N VAL A 99 12.51 -2.02 -10.18
CA VAL A 99 13.82 -1.53 -10.60
C VAL A 99 14.93 -2.07 -9.71
N GLU A 100 14.65 -2.19 -8.42
CA GLU A 100 15.55 -2.72 -7.42
C GLU A 100 14.74 -3.48 -6.40
N ASP A 101 15.07 -4.74 -6.16
CA ASP A 101 14.34 -5.61 -5.24
C ASP A 101 15.28 -6.10 -4.13
N GLY A 102 15.08 -5.56 -2.94
CA GLY A 102 15.82 -5.93 -1.74
C GLY A 102 14.91 -6.33 -0.60
N ASP A 103 15.49 -6.93 0.43
CA ASP A 103 14.74 -7.43 1.58
C ASP A 103 14.18 -6.30 2.46
N ARG A 104 14.85 -5.15 2.47
CA ARG A 104 14.48 -3.99 3.30
C ARG A 104 14.40 -2.69 2.52
N HIS A 105 14.74 -2.72 1.25
CA HIS A 105 14.76 -1.57 0.36
C HIS A 105 14.38 -2.02 -1.04
N THR A 106 13.40 -1.37 -1.62
CA THR A 106 12.88 -1.70 -2.95
C THR A 106 12.56 -0.41 -3.70
N ARG A 107 12.82 -0.40 -4.99
CA ARG A 107 12.43 0.70 -5.87
C ARG A 107 11.54 0.18 -6.99
N VAL A 108 10.42 0.84 -7.19
CA VAL A 108 9.40 0.45 -8.16
C VAL A 108 9.08 1.64 -9.05
N ARG A 109 9.12 1.42 -10.36
CA ARG A 109 8.67 2.40 -11.33
C ARG A 109 7.20 2.15 -11.64
N VAL A 110 6.38 3.17 -11.51
CA VAL A 110 4.98 3.17 -11.91
C VAL A 110 4.80 4.16 -13.04
N VAL A 111 4.25 3.71 -14.15
CA VAL A 111 3.94 4.58 -15.30
C VAL A 111 2.43 4.70 -15.40
N PHE A 112 1.93 5.92 -15.26
CA PHE A 112 0.53 6.26 -15.43
C PHE A 112 0.31 6.79 -16.85
N HIS A 113 -0.60 6.16 -17.56
CA HIS A 113 -0.94 6.53 -18.95
C HIS A 113 -2.22 7.34 -18.94
N TYR A 114 -2.07 8.64 -19.20
CA TYR A 114 -3.18 9.56 -19.42
C TYR A 114 -3.45 9.70 -20.92
N ALA A 115 -4.57 10.30 -21.29
CA ALA A 115 -4.93 10.45 -22.69
C ALA A 115 -3.92 11.27 -23.51
N SER A 116 -3.31 12.29 -22.91
CA SER A 116 -2.42 13.23 -23.61
C SER A 116 -0.97 13.24 -23.11
N TYR A 117 -0.65 12.53 -22.05
CA TYR A 117 0.69 12.48 -21.49
C TYR A 117 0.90 11.21 -20.65
N THR A 118 2.15 10.94 -20.32
CA THR A 118 2.50 9.91 -19.33
C THR A 118 3.16 10.55 -18.11
N ARG A 119 2.87 9.99 -16.95
CA ARG A 119 3.53 10.32 -15.70
C ARG A 119 4.30 9.10 -15.23
N THR A 120 5.56 9.29 -14.89
CA THR A 120 6.40 8.22 -14.35
C THR A 120 6.78 8.56 -12.93
N ASP A 121 6.41 7.70 -12.00
CA ASP A 121 6.76 7.82 -10.60
C ASP A 121 7.73 6.70 -10.21
N LEU A 122 8.89 7.08 -9.69
CA LEU A 122 9.83 6.13 -9.11
C LEU A 122 9.64 6.14 -7.59
N LEU A 123 9.07 5.06 -7.09
CA LEU A 123 8.80 4.88 -5.65
C LEU A 123 10.00 4.22 -4.98
N THR A 124 10.44 4.77 -3.87
CA THR A 124 11.37 4.12 -2.95
C THR A 124 10.59 3.64 -1.74
N LEU A 125 10.67 2.34 -1.49
CA LEU A 125 10.05 1.70 -0.34
C LEU A 125 11.13 1.19 0.60
N ASP A 126 10.96 1.47 1.88
CA ASP A 126 11.83 0.98 2.93
C ASP A 126 11.03 0.26 4.01
N ASP A 127 11.59 -0.80 4.56
CA ASP A 127 10.97 -1.59 5.62
C ASP A 127 11.51 -1.18 7.00
N TYR A 128 10.71 -0.41 7.72
CA TYR A 128 10.97 0.03 9.09
C TYR A 128 10.01 -0.64 10.10
N GLY A 129 9.83 -1.95 9.98
CA GLY A 129 8.79 -2.66 10.73
C GLY A 129 7.46 -2.74 9.97
N GLY A 130 7.45 -2.34 8.74
CA GLY A 130 6.41 -2.34 7.73
C GLY A 130 6.91 -1.57 6.53
N TRP A 131 6.49 -1.98 5.33
CA TRP A 131 6.86 -1.29 4.11
C TRP A 131 6.22 0.09 4.05
N MET A 132 7.03 1.11 3.82
CA MET A 132 6.62 2.51 3.71
C MET A 132 7.23 3.11 2.45
N ILE A 133 6.49 4.02 1.80
CA ILE A 133 7.03 4.85 0.73
C ILE A 133 7.78 6.02 1.37
N THR A 134 9.08 6.08 1.15
CA THR A 134 9.95 7.11 1.74
C THR A 134 10.31 8.21 0.75
N LYS A 135 10.27 7.90 -0.54
CA LYS A 135 10.55 8.87 -1.60
C LYS A 135 9.74 8.55 -2.84
N VAL A 136 9.31 9.58 -3.54
CA VAL A 136 8.74 9.49 -4.89
C VAL A 136 9.42 10.52 -5.78
N GLU A 137 9.87 10.10 -6.94
CA GLU A 137 10.40 10.97 -7.99
C GLU A 137 9.45 10.91 -9.18
N SER A 138 8.70 12.00 -9.38
CA SER A 138 7.66 12.09 -10.41
C SER A 138 8.13 12.93 -11.58
N SER A 139 7.95 12.43 -12.80
CA SER A 139 8.27 13.11 -14.04
C SER A 139 7.16 12.93 -15.07
N PHE A 140 7.12 13.82 -16.06
CA PHE A 140 6.06 13.86 -17.07
C PHE A 140 6.68 13.91 -18.46
N SER A 141 6.06 13.22 -19.38
CA SER A 141 6.47 13.20 -20.80
C SER A 141 5.28 13.23 -21.76
#